data_1f934ef40f0a67afa72db7f9413fe16a
#
_entry.id   1f934ef40f0a67afa72db7f9413fe16a
#
_cell.length_a   1.000
_cell.length_b   1.000
_cell.length_c   1.000
_cell.angle_alpha   90.00
_cell.angle_beta   90.00
_cell.angle_gamma   90.00
#
_symmetry.space_group_name_H-M   'P 1'
#
loop_
_entity.id
_entity.type
_entity.pdbx_description
1 polymer ?
#
loop_
_entity_poly.entity_id
_entity_poly.type
_entity_poly.pdbx_seq_one_letter_code
_entity_poly.pdbx_strand_id
1 'polypeptide(L)'
;GEGPSFKDEILTLNRLAQRLTEKRFAAGAINFDRVEVRFHIDENGKPLGVYFKESKEANKLIEEFMLLANRTVAESIGKVPKNKKAKAFVYRIHDLPDPEKLDNLKQFIARFGYKLRTGGTKGEMSKGINRLLAEVHGKAEQNLIETISLKTMQKAKYSTHNIGHYGLA
;
A
#
# COMPACT_ATOMS: atom_id res chain seq x y z
N GLY A 1 21.19 -13.93 29.37
CA GLY A 1 22.15 -14.53 28.46
C GLY A 1 22.15 -13.74 27.17
N GLU A 2 23.26 -13.13 26.81
CA GLU A 2 23.42 -12.49 25.51
C GLU A 2 23.45 -13.61 24.45
N GLY A 3 22.38 -13.70 23.68
CA GLY A 3 22.32 -14.56 22.50
C GLY A 3 23.23 -14.04 21.39
N PRO A 4 23.50 -14.84 20.34
CA PRO A 4 24.31 -14.38 19.22
C PRO A 4 23.73 -13.10 18.62
N SER A 5 24.60 -12.12 18.36
CA SER A 5 24.20 -10.88 17.71
C SER A 5 23.99 -11.13 16.23
N PHE A 6 22.74 -11.01 15.73
CA PHE A 6 22.36 -11.10 14.31
C PHE A 6 22.34 -9.72 13.64
N LYS A 7 23.18 -8.79 14.10
CA LYS A 7 23.16 -7.40 13.65
C LYS A 7 23.43 -7.28 12.16
N ASP A 8 24.45 -7.96 11.65
CA ASP A 8 24.87 -7.83 10.25
C ASP A 8 23.87 -8.49 9.30
N GLU A 9 23.26 -9.60 9.72
CA GLU A 9 22.19 -10.27 9.00
C GLU A 9 20.96 -9.38 8.90
N ILE A 10 20.53 -8.77 10.03
CA ILE A 10 19.38 -7.86 10.05
C ILE A 10 19.65 -6.62 9.20
N LEU A 11 20.83 -6.02 9.25
CA LEU A 11 21.18 -4.87 8.40
C LEU A 11 21.20 -5.24 6.92
N THR A 12 21.62 -6.46 6.59
CA THR A 12 21.61 -6.97 5.21
C THR A 12 20.18 -7.17 4.73
N LEU A 13 19.32 -7.79 5.54
CA LEU A 13 17.89 -7.95 5.23
C LEU A 13 17.20 -6.60 5.07
N ASN A 14 17.53 -5.61 5.92
CA ASN A 14 16.96 -4.28 5.80
C ASN A 14 17.33 -3.60 4.47
N ARG A 15 18.59 -3.69 4.05
CA ARG A 15 19.02 -3.19 2.72
C ARG A 15 18.28 -3.86 1.56
N LEU A 16 18.04 -5.18 1.66
CA LEU A 16 17.25 -5.90 0.66
C LEU A 16 15.80 -5.44 0.67
N ALA A 17 15.17 -5.26 1.84
CA ALA A 17 13.82 -4.75 1.97
C ALA A 17 13.68 -3.35 1.34
N GLN A 18 14.62 -2.43 1.59
CA GLN A 18 14.62 -1.10 0.98
C GLN A 18 14.65 -1.19 -0.56
N ARG A 19 15.48 -2.05 -1.14
CA ARG A 19 15.51 -2.28 -2.59
C ARG A 19 14.20 -2.87 -3.14
N LEU A 20 13.54 -3.74 -2.37
CA LEU A 20 12.22 -4.27 -2.75
C LEU A 20 11.16 -3.17 -2.74
N THR A 21 11.17 -2.33 -1.72
CA THR A 21 10.32 -1.13 -1.60
C THR A 21 10.49 -0.22 -2.81
N GLU A 22 11.73 0.16 -3.15
CA GLU A 22 12.05 1.00 -4.31
C GLU A 22 11.51 0.41 -5.61
N LYS A 23 11.75 -0.88 -5.85
CA LYS A 23 11.23 -1.58 -7.04
C LYS A 23 9.71 -1.57 -7.10
N ARG A 24 9.05 -1.81 -5.97
CA ARG A 24 7.59 -1.84 -5.88
C ARG A 24 6.98 -0.48 -6.18
N PHE A 25 7.55 0.59 -5.65
CA PHE A 25 7.07 1.95 -5.94
C PHE A 25 7.40 2.40 -7.37
N ALA A 26 8.57 2.04 -7.90
CA ALA A 26 8.89 2.28 -9.31
C ALA A 26 7.93 1.56 -10.26
N ALA A 27 7.43 0.39 -9.87
CA ALA A 27 6.40 -0.35 -10.63
C ALA A 27 4.99 0.23 -10.46
N GLY A 28 4.77 1.19 -9.54
CA GLY A 28 3.50 1.92 -9.40
C GLY A 28 2.67 1.52 -8.17
N ALA A 29 3.25 0.83 -7.19
CA ALA A 29 2.56 0.60 -5.92
C ALA A 29 2.21 1.93 -5.24
N ILE A 30 1.01 2.01 -4.65
CA ILE A 30 0.58 3.19 -3.90
C ILE A 30 0.98 3.01 -2.45
N ASN A 31 1.64 4.04 -1.90
CA ASN A 31 1.98 4.12 -0.48
C ASN A 31 1.04 5.08 0.23
N PHE A 32 0.22 4.54 1.12
CA PHE A 32 -0.52 5.32 2.10
C PHE A 32 0.19 5.16 3.46
N ASP A 33 1.25 5.93 3.68
CA ASP A 33 2.00 5.90 4.94
C ASP A 33 1.17 6.63 6.02
N ARG A 34 0.42 5.87 6.80
CA ARG A 34 -0.51 6.41 7.80
C ARG A 34 0.00 6.16 9.20
N VAL A 35 -0.06 7.20 10.00
CA VAL A 35 0.05 7.08 11.45
C VAL A 35 -1.23 6.43 11.98
N GLU A 36 -1.13 5.23 12.55
CA GLU A 36 -2.25 4.57 13.19
C GLU A 36 -2.52 5.17 14.56
N VAL A 37 -3.74 5.66 14.76
CA VAL A 37 -4.22 6.05 16.09
C VAL A 37 -4.60 4.79 16.86
N ARG A 38 -3.99 4.59 18.03
CA ARG A 38 -4.25 3.48 18.95
C ARG A 38 -4.67 3.99 20.31
N PHE A 39 -5.43 3.18 21.04
CA PHE A 39 -5.92 3.52 22.37
C PHE A 39 -5.25 2.60 23.40
N HIS A 40 -4.83 3.19 24.53
CA HIS A 40 -4.60 2.43 25.74
C HIS A 40 -5.95 2.09 26.34
N ILE A 41 -6.21 0.82 26.55
CA ILE A 41 -7.49 0.30 27.03
C ILE A 41 -7.23 -0.40 28.36
N ASP A 42 -8.07 -0.18 29.39
CA ASP A 42 -8.00 -0.89 30.65
C ASP A 42 -8.60 -2.30 30.54
N GLU A 43 -8.55 -3.06 31.63
CA GLU A 43 -9.05 -4.44 31.72
C GLU A 43 -10.57 -4.56 31.43
N ASN A 44 -11.30 -3.44 31.55
CA ASN A 44 -12.75 -3.35 31.29
C ASN A 44 -13.10 -2.82 29.89
N GLY A 45 -12.08 -2.57 29.06
CA GLY A 45 -12.25 -2.06 27.71
C GLY A 45 -12.44 -0.52 27.64
N LYS A 46 -12.22 0.22 28.74
CA LYS A 46 -12.34 1.67 28.78
C LYS A 46 -11.06 2.33 28.23
N PRO A 47 -11.17 3.28 27.28
CA PRO A 47 -10.00 3.99 26.77
C PRO A 47 -9.41 4.92 27.84
N LEU A 48 -8.12 4.74 28.12
CA LEU A 48 -7.33 5.53 29.08
C LEU A 48 -6.56 6.65 28.40
N GLY A 49 -6.25 6.51 27.11
CA GLY A 49 -5.48 7.50 26.37
C GLY A 49 -5.31 7.09 24.92
N VAL A 50 -4.71 8.01 24.14
CA VAL A 50 -4.43 7.83 22.70
C VAL A 50 -2.93 7.85 22.49
N TYR A 51 -2.43 6.95 21.64
CA TYR A 51 -1.06 7.00 21.14
C TYR A 51 -1.00 6.78 19.63
N PHE A 52 0.05 7.30 19.03
CA PHE A 52 0.29 7.16 17.60
C PHE A 52 1.29 6.04 17.36
N LYS A 53 0.87 5.04 16.59
CA LYS A 53 1.76 3.96 16.19
C LYS A 53 2.36 4.29 14.83
N GLU A 54 3.66 4.55 14.82
CA GLU A 54 4.43 4.71 13.60
C GLU A 54 4.96 3.37 13.10
N SER A 55 4.96 3.18 11.79
CA SER A 55 5.62 2.04 11.16
C SER A 55 7.12 2.31 11.11
N LYS A 56 7.89 1.53 11.89
CA LYS A 56 9.35 1.63 11.96
C LYS A 56 10.01 0.73 10.91
N GLU A 57 11.32 0.93 10.69
CA GLU A 57 12.11 0.16 9.71
C GLU A 57 11.97 -1.36 9.88
N ALA A 58 11.94 -1.87 11.11
CA ALA A 58 11.73 -3.29 11.36
C ALA A 58 10.36 -3.79 10.90
N ASN A 59 9.31 -2.97 11.02
CA ASN A 59 7.98 -3.30 10.53
C ASN A 59 7.98 -3.33 8.99
N LYS A 60 8.60 -2.36 8.35
CA LYS A 60 8.73 -2.26 6.89
C LYS A 60 9.54 -3.43 6.31
N LEU A 61 10.61 -3.85 7.02
CA LEU A 61 11.40 -5.02 6.65
C LEU A 61 10.53 -6.27 6.57
N ILE A 62 9.78 -6.57 7.62
CA ILE A 62 8.91 -7.75 7.67
C ILE A 62 7.82 -7.64 6.60
N GLU A 63 7.19 -6.47 6.45
CA GLU A 63 6.16 -6.22 5.45
C GLU A 63 6.66 -6.51 4.03
N GLU A 64 7.83 -6.00 3.64
CA GLU A 64 8.37 -6.19 2.29
C GLU A 64 8.68 -7.66 1.99
N PHE A 65 9.20 -8.42 2.95
CA PHE A 65 9.41 -9.87 2.76
C PHE A 65 8.09 -10.64 2.69
N MET A 66 7.06 -10.24 3.46
CA MET A 66 5.72 -10.80 3.33
C MET A 66 5.12 -10.51 1.94
N LEU A 67 5.27 -9.29 1.44
CA LEU A 67 4.81 -8.89 0.10
C LEU A 67 5.55 -9.66 -0.98
N LEU A 68 6.88 -9.84 -0.86
CA LEU A 68 7.68 -10.64 -1.76
C LEU A 68 7.19 -12.09 -1.81
N ALA A 69 6.97 -12.71 -0.65
CA ALA A 69 6.47 -14.09 -0.57
C ALA A 69 5.09 -14.22 -1.23
N ASN A 70 4.15 -13.32 -0.91
CA ASN A 70 2.81 -13.32 -1.48
C ASN A 70 2.83 -13.16 -3.00
N ARG A 71 3.64 -12.24 -3.52
CA ARG A 71 3.82 -12.02 -4.95
C ARG A 71 4.43 -13.25 -5.63
N THR A 72 5.48 -13.82 -5.07
CA THR A 72 6.16 -15.00 -5.63
C THR A 72 5.21 -16.18 -5.72
N VAL A 73 4.40 -16.45 -4.70
CA VAL A 73 3.39 -17.51 -4.74
C VAL A 73 2.32 -17.22 -5.78
N ALA A 74 1.78 -16.01 -5.84
CA ALA A 74 0.79 -15.63 -6.84
C ALA A 74 1.33 -15.78 -8.28
N GLU A 75 2.57 -15.37 -8.52
CA GLU A 75 3.22 -15.50 -9.82
C GLU A 75 3.52 -16.96 -10.19
N SER A 76 3.99 -17.76 -9.24
CA SER A 76 4.32 -19.19 -9.50
C SER A 76 3.09 -20.02 -9.88
N ILE A 77 1.91 -19.63 -9.39
CA ILE A 77 0.65 -20.31 -9.71
C ILE A 77 -0.03 -19.70 -10.94
N GLY A 78 0.00 -18.37 -11.07
CA GLY A 78 -0.73 -17.62 -12.09
C GLY A 78 0.01 -17.44 -13.42
N LYS A 79 1.35 -17.30 -13.37
CA LYS A 79 2.17 -17.17 -14.58
C LYS A 79 2.56 -18.55 -15.10
N VAL A 80 1.68 -19.13 -15.91
CA VAL A 80 1.95 -20.40 -16.57
C VAL A 80 2.25 -20.18 -18.06
N PRO A 81 3.04 -21.10 -18.71
CA PRO A 81 3.25 -21.07 -20.14
C PRO A 81 1.92 -21.08 -20.91
N LYS A 82 1.89 -20.48 -22.11
CA LYS A 82 0.66 -20.36 -22.95
C LYS A 82 -0.04 -21.69 -23.25
N ASN A 83 0.71 -22.79 -23.22
CA ASN A 83 0.20 -24.15 -23.47
C ASN A 83 -0.27 -24.88 -22.22
N LYS A 84 -0.23 -24.23 -21.06
CA LYS A 84 -0.71 -24.82 -19.80
C LYS A 84 -1.86 -23.99 -19.23
N LYS A 85 -2.81 -24.68 -18.61
CA LYS A 85 -3.91 -24.03 -17.88
C LYS A 85 -3.45 -23.67 -16.47
N ALA A 86 -3.66 -22.42 -16.07
CA ALA A 86 -3.39 -21.99 -14.70
C ALA A 86 -4.27 -22.78 -13.72
N LYS A 87 -3.71 -23.10 -12.56
CA LYS A 87 -4.48 -23.68 -11.44
C LYS A 87 -5.42 -22.64 -10.88
N ALA A 88 -6.57 -23.09 -10.35
CA ALA A 88 -7.44 -22.22 -9.60
C ALA A 88 -6.70 -21.71 -8.34
N PHE A 89 -6.69 -20.40 -8.16
CA PHE A 89 -6.06 -19.74 -7.02
C PHE A 89 -6.87 -18.50 -6.63
N VAL A 90 -6.85 -18.15 -5.34
CA VAL A 90 -7.58 -17.00 -4.83
C VAL A 90 -6.60 -15.84 -4.64
N TYR A 91 -6.83 -14.76 -5.41
CA TYR A 91 -6.06 -13.52 -5.34
C TYR A 91 -6.80 -12.46 -4.53
N ARG A 92 -6.06 -11.61 -3.87
CA ARG A 92 -6.60 -10.37 -3.31
C ARG A 92 -6.39 -9.26 -4.34
N ILE A 93 -7.47 -8.68 -4.80
CA ILE A 93 -7.47 -7.73 -5.92
C ILE A 93 -8.13 -6.41 -5.53
N HIS A 94 -7.84 -5.35 -6.31
CA HIS A 94 -8.59 -4.10 -6.25
C HIS A 94 -9.23 -3.80 -7.61
N ASP A 95 -10.48 -3.38 -7.60
CA ASP A 95 -11.10 -2.79 -8.78
C ASP A 95 -10.61 -1.34 -9.00
N LEU A 96 -10.92 -0.78 -10.17
CA LEU A 96 -10.75 0.65 -10.39
C LEU A 96 -11.64 1.45 -9.43
N PRO A 97 -11.22 2.66 -9.03
CA PRO A 97 -12.05 3.54 -8.24
C PRO A 97 -13.38 3.82 -8.94
N ASP A 98 -14.40 4.06 -8.14
CA ASP A 98 -15.70 4.54 -8.64
C ASP A 98 -15.48 5.90 -9.32
N PRO A 99 -15.97 6.09 -10.57
CA PRO A 99 -15.81 7.34 -11.32
C PRO A 99 -16.34 8.57 -10.58
N GLU A 100 -17.49 8.45 -9.92
CA GLU A 100 -18.10 9.54 -9.15
C GLU A 100 -17.22 9.94 -7.97
N LYS A 101 -16.72 8.97 -7.21
CA LYS A 101 -15.79 9.24 -6.09
C LYS A 101 -14.48 9.86 -6.56
N LEU A 102 -14.02 9.44 -7.74
CA LEU A 102 -12.81 9.99 -8.34
C LEU A 102 -13.00 11.44 -8.76
N ASP A 103 -14.15 11.78 -9.34
CA ASP A 103 -14.47 13.15 -9.72
C ASP A 103 -14.67 14.04 -8.47
N ASN A 104 -15.33 13.54 -7.44
CA ASN A 104 -15.44 14.21 -6.16
C ASN A 104 -14.06 14.50 -5.54
N LEU A 105 -13.13 13.54 -5.60
CA LEU A 105 -11.75 13.76 -5.17
C LEU A 105 -11.08 14.87 -5.98
N LYS A 106 -11.19 14.84 -7.32
CA LYS A 106 -10.62 15.88 -8.21
C LYS A 106 -11.14 17.28 -7.87
N GLN A 107 -12.46 17.41 -7.70
CA GLN A 107 -13.08 18.67 -7.33
C GLN A 107 -12.64 19.15 -5.94
N PHE A 108 -12.52 18.22 -5.00
CA PHE A 108 -12.09 18.53 -3.65
C PHE A 108 -10.65 19.08 -3.61
N ILE A 109 -9.70 18.35 -4.22
CA ILE A 109 -8.28 18.76 -4.21
C ILE A 109 -8.02 20.03 -5.04
N ALA A 110 -8.85 20.30 -6.04
CA ALA A 110 -8.74 21.54 -6.82
C ALA A 110 -8.93 22.80 -5.96
N ARG A 111 -9.68 22.73 -4.87
CA ARG A 111 -9.83 23.84 -3.89
C ARG A 111 -8.53 24.19 -3.18
N PHE A 112 -7.59 23.26 -3.12
CA PHE A 112 -6.25 23.44 -2.57
C PHE A 112 -5.20 23.70 -3.66
N GLY A 113 -5.61 23.82 -4.92
CA GLY A 113 -4.73 24.08 -6.05
C GLY A 113 -4.07 22.84 -6.65
N TYR A 114 -4.43 21.62 -6.21
CA TYR A 114 -3.89 20.37 -6.72
C TYR A 114 -4.69 19.85 -7.92
N LYS A 115 -3.99 19.07 -8.77
CA LYS A 115 -4.60 18.43 -9.94
C LYS A 115 -4.30 16.95 -9.94
N LEU A 116 -5.34 16.11 -9.95
CA LEU A 116 -5.20 14.68 -10.11
C LEU A 116 -5.36 14.31 -11.59
N ARG A 117 -4.25 13.89 -12.21
CA ARG A 117 -4.26 13.31 -13.56
C ARG A 117 -4.39 11.81 -13.44
N THR A 118 -5.49 11.28 -13.92
CA THR A 118 -5.74 9.85 -13.97
C THR A 118 -5.90 9.44 -15.42
N GLY A 119 -5.10 8.48 -15.87
CA GLY A 119 -5.31 7.82 -17.16
C GLY A 119 -6.33 6.68 -17.05
N GLY A 120 -6.59 6.01 -18.19
CA GLY A 120 -7.55 4.92 -18.28
C GLY A 120 -7.09 3.58 -17.69
N THR A 121 -5.81 3.48 -17.28
CA THR A 121 -5.24 2.24 -16.72
C THR A 121 -4.98 2.34 -15.22
N LYS A 122 -4.92 1.18 -14.54
CA LYS A 122 -4.56 1.13 -13.12
C LYS A 122 -3.19 1.75 -12.84
N GLY A 123 -2.21 1.51 -13.72
CA GLY A 123 -0.86 2.05 -13.55
C GLY A 123 -0.82 3.57 -13.65
N GLU A 124 -1.58 4.16 -14.58
CA GLU A 124 -1.70 5.62 -14.71
C GLU A 124 -2.43 6.23 -13.50
N MET A 125 -3.47 5.56 -13.03
CA MET A 125 -4.18 5.93 -11.80
C MET A 125 -3.23 5.95 -10.60
N SER A 126 -2.46 4.86 -10.39
CA SER A 126 -1.50 4.76 -9.30
C SER A 126 -0.43 5.84 -9.36
N LYS A 127 0.11 6.12 -10.55
CA LYS A 127 1.06 7.22 -10.76
C LYS A 127 0.47 8.59 -10.43
N GLY A 128 -0.79 8.83 -10.81
CA GLY A 128 -1.51 10.06 -10.49
C GLY A 128 -1.68 10.25 -8.98
N ILE A 129 -2.13 9.21 -8.29
CA ILE A 129 -2.29 9.23 -6.82
C ILE A 129 -0.93 9.43 -6.14
N ASN A 130 0.11 8.65 -6.51
CA ASN A 130 1.44 8.80 -5.92
C ASN A 130 2.02 10.21 -6.09
N ARG A 131 1.79 10.84 -7.24
CA ARG A 131 2.19 12.24 -7.47
C ARG A 131 1.45 13.18 -6.52
N LEU A 132 0.14 13.04 -6.40
CA LEU A 132 -0.66 13.84 -5.47
C LEU A 132 -0.17 13.68 -4.03
N LEU A 133 0.08 12.45 -3.58
CA LEU A 133 0.59 12.17 -2.23
C LEU A 133 1.97 12.81 -2.00
N ALA A 134 2.85 12.78 -3.00
CA ALA A 134 4.15 13.44 -2.94
C ALA A 134 4.03 14.97 -2.89
N GLU A 135 3.09 15.57 -3.65
CA GLU A 135 2.85 17.02 -3.67
C GLU A 135 2.31 17.56 -2.34
N VAL A 136 1.53 16.76 -1.61
CA VAL A 136 0.95 17.16 -0.32
C VAL A 136 1.83 16.82 0.88
N HIS A 137 2.88 16.05 0.68
CA HIS A 137 3.76 15.59 1.75
C HIS A 137 4.35 16.78 2.53
N GLY A 138 4.24 16.73 3.88
CA GLY A 138 4.71 17.79 4.78
C GLY A 138 3.81 19.02 4.86
N LYS A 139 2.66 19.06 4.15
CA LYS A 139 1.73 20.19 4.19
C LYS A 139 0.60 19.97 5.17
N ALA A 140 -0.06 21.04 5.60
CA ALA A 140 -1.14 21.00 6.58
C ALA A 140 -2.32 20.11 6.14
N GLU A 141 -2.64 20.11 4.85
CA GLU A 141 -3.72 19.31 4.25
C GLU A 141 -3.36 17.87 3.94
N GLN A 142 -2.10 17.42 4.13
CA GLN A 142 -1.61 16.08 3.80
C GLN A 142 -2.56 15.00 4.31
N ASN A 143 -2.80 14.96 5.60
CA ASN A 143 -3.59 13.88 6.23
C ASN A 143 -5.03 13.82 5.71
N LEU A 144 -5.61 14.98 5.40
CA LEU A 144 -6.96 15.09 4.84
C LEU A 144 -7.00 14.52 3.42
N ILE A 145 -6.07 14.94 2.56
CA ILE A 145 -6.01 14.51 1.15
C ILE A 145 -5.67 13.02 1.05
N GLU A 146 -4.73 12.52 1.84
CA GLU A 146 -4.42 11.09 1.93
C GLU A 146 -5.64 10.27 2.35
N THR A 147 -6.38 10.74 3.36
CA THR A 147 -7.58 10.07 3.85
C THR A 147 -8.68 9.98 2.79
N ILE A 148 -8.95 11.08 2.09
CA ILE A 148 -9.97 11.11 1.03
C ILE A 148 -9.51 10.28 -0.17
N SER A 149 -8.24 10.37 -0.56
CA SER A 149 -7.66 9.56 -1.63
C SER A 149 -7.81 8.06 -1.35
N LEU A 150 -7.50 7.62 -0.11
CA LEU A 150 -7.69 6.23 0.28
C LEU A 150 -9.17 5.80 0.23
N LYS A 151 -10.10 6.65 0.68
CA LYS A 151 -11.54 6.37 0.64
C LYS A 151 -12.10 6.30 -0.77
N THR A 152 -11.45 6.96 -1.73
CA THR A 152 -11.79 6.92 -3.15
C THR A 152 -11.39 5.58 -3.78
N MET A 153 -10.32 4.95 -3.27
CA MET A 153 -9.87 3.64 -3.75
C MET A 153 -10.85 2.54 -3.32
N GLN A 154 -11.08 1.56 -4.20
CA GLN A 154 -11.90 0.40 -3.88
C GLN A 154 -11.21 -0.47 -2.84
N LYS A 155 -12.01 -1.04 -1.92
CA LYS A 155 -11.51 -2.05 -0.98
C LYS A 155 -11.06 -3.30 -1.72
N ALA A 156 -10.00 -3.94 -1.21
CA ALA A 156 -9.56 -5.22 -1.74
C ALA A 156 -10.65 -6.29 -1.55
N LYS A 157 -10.83 -7.13 -2.58
CA LYS A 157 -11.71 -8.31 -2.55
C LYS A 157 -10.96 -9.55 -2.99
N TYR A 158 -11.47 -10.71 -2.66
CA TYR A 158 -10.95 -11.99 -3.14
C TYR A 158 -11.57 -12.35 -4.48
N SER A 159 -10.75 -12.87 -5.41
CA SER A 159 -11.19 -13.30 -6.73
C SER A 159 -10.25 -14.38 -7.28
N THR A 160 -10.77 -15.25 -8.12
CA THR A 160 -9.95 -16.18 -8.92
C THR A 160 -9.35 -15.50 -10.17
N HIS A 161 -9.81 -14.29 -10.51
CA HIS A 161 -9.28 -13.49 -11.61
C HIS A 161 -8.34 -12.43 -11.06
N ASN A 162 -7.06 -12.53 -11.40
CA ASN A 162 -6.06 -11.55 -10.99
C ASN A 162 -6.13 -10.32 -11.89
N ILE A 163 -6.72 -9.25 -11.37
CA ILE A 163 -6.76 -7.94 -12.03
C ILE A 163 -5.80 -6.93 -11.38
N GLY A 164 -4.94 -7.39 -10.48
CA GLY A 164 -3.91 -6.60 -9.81
C GLY A 164 -4.34 -6.00 -8.46
N HIS A 165 -3.35 -5.55 -7.72
CA HIS A 165 -3.49 -4.98 -6.37
C HIS A 165 -2.64 -3.70 -6.26
N TYR A 166 -3.22 -2.58 -5.83
CA TYR A 166 -2.52 -1.28 -5.80
C TYR A 166 -1.26 -1.25 -4.93
N GLY A 167 -1.19 -2.06 -3.89
CA GLY A 167 -0.01 -2.15 -3.02
C GLY A 167 1.10 -3.07 -3.52
N LEU A 168 0.82 -3.91 -4.55
CA LEU A 168 1.79 -4.90 -5.06
C LEU A 168 2.37 -4.52 -6.44
N ALA A 169 1.75 -3.56 -7.12
CA ALA A 169 2.05 -3.11 -8.49
C ALA A 169 1.99 -4.21 -9.55
#